data_4f61dcbba2ba4214b18b7ebc0adc788b
#
_entry.id   4f61dcbba2ba4214b18b7ebc0adc788b
#
_cell.length_a   1.000
_cell.length_b   1.000
_cell.length_c   1.000
_cell.angle_alpha   90.00
_cell.angle_beta   90.00
_cell.angle_gamma   90.00
#
_symmetry.space_group_name_H-M   'P 1'
#
loop_
_entity.id
_entity.type
_entity.pdbx_description
1 polymer ?
#
loop_
_entity_poly.entity_id
_entity_poly.type
_entity_poly.pdbx_seq_one_letter_code
_entity_poly.pdbx_strand_id
1 'polypeptide(L)'
;LIDDFAFRTASPFVDAPAGVNFTVGIAPPTSTSSSESIYTEDFTLTSGETYVIVASGIVSPTGYNPNPGFSLGVFAGARETADMMGTNDVLVYHGCTDAPAVDVYEPGLQATAVDDAAYGDFQGYVSLPVADYTLQVRTADQSAIVATYGAPLQSLGLDGAALTVLASGFLDGEQNSSGPAFGLWAALASGGPLVELPLLGNPTARVQVIHNCADLAASAVDVYLNGDLLIDDFVFRSATPFIDAP
;
A
#
# COMPACT_ATOMS: atom_id res chain seq x y z
N LEU A 1 18.98 17.03 -12.34
CA LEU A 1 18.24 17.46 -11.15
C LEU A 1 16.75 17.40 -11.43
N ILE A 2 15.97 17.04 -10.42
CA ILE A 2 14.52 16.99 -10.48
C ILE A 2 14.04 18.26 -9.79
N ASP A 3 13.14 19.02 -10.43
CA ASP A 3 12.58 20.26 -9.93
C ASP A 3 11.08 20.05 -9.66
N ASP A 4 10.57 20.69 -8.60
CA ASP A 4 9.16 20.61 -8.19
C ASP A 4 8.60 19.16 -8.09
N PHE A 5 9.39 18.26 -7.51
CA PHE A 5 9.02 16.83 -7.40
C PHE A 5 7.86 16.64 -6.44
N ALA A 6 6.68 16.41 -6.99
CA ALA A 6 5.45 16.36 -6.23
C ALA A 6 5.26 15.02 -5.50
N PHE A 7 4.47 15.04 -4.42
CA PHE A 7 4.02 13.83 -3.74
C PHE A 7 3.28 12.88 -4.71
N ARG A 8 3.52 11.58 -4.60
CA ARG A 8 2.99 10.53 -5.49
C ARG A 8 3.37 10.72 -6.95
N THR A 9 4.63 11.07 -7.18
CA THR A 9 5.25 11.05 -8.51
C THR A 9 6.52 10.21 -8.48
N ALA A 10 6.94 9.72 -9.64
CA ALA A 10 8.23 9.08 -9.86
C ALA A 10 8.99 9.75 -11.00
N SER A 11 10.31 9.80 -10.94
CA SER A 11 11.13 10.08 -12.11
C SER A 11 11.19 8.85 -13.02
N PRO A 12 11.46 8.99 -14.31
CA PRO A 12 12.00 7.88 -15.08
C PRO A 12 13.35 7.46 -14.48
N PHE A 13 13.83 6.27 -14.84
CA PHE A 13 15.22 5.90 -14.53
C PHE A 13 16.18 6.89 -15.20
N VAL A 14 17.18 7.34 -14.46
CA VAL A 14 18.19 8.30 -14.89
C VAL A 14 19.58 7.78 -14.53
N ASP A 15 20.56 8.06 -15.41
CA ASP A 15 21.94 7.71 -15.12
C ASP A 15 22.49 8.55 -13.98
N ALA A 16 23.13 7.90 -13.02
CA ALA A 16 23.80 8.54 -11.90
C ALA A 16 25.29 8.12 -11.84
N PRO A 17 26.16 8.95 -11.24
CA PRO A 17 27.57 8.57 -11.02
C PRO A 17 27.69 7.29 -10.23
N ALA A 18 28.52 6.34 -10.68
CA ALA A 18 28.80 5.10 -10.00
C ALA A 18 30.26 5.01 -9.56
N GLY A 19 30.54 4.31 -8.46
CA GLY A 19 31.88 4.11 -7.90
C GLY A 19 32.51 5.34 -7.27
N VAL A 20 31.76 6.44 -7.18
CA VAL A 20 32.17 7.69 -6.51
C VAL A 20 31.11 8.13 -5.50
N ASN A 21 31.53 8.77 -4.43
CA ASN A 21 30.58 9.35 -3.48
C ASN A 21 29.97 10.63 -4.06
N PHE A 22 28.65 10.77 -3.92
CA PHE A 22 27.91 11.99 -4.25
C PHE A 22 26.79 12.21 -3.22
N THR A 23 26.44 13.47 -3.03
CA THR A 23 25.39 13.86 -2.08
C THR A 23 24.08 14.15 -2.81
N VAL A 24 23.00 13.53 -2.34
CA VAL A 24 21.62 13.89 -2.73
C VAL A 24 21.09 14.87 -1.71
N GLY A 25 20.62 16.03 -2.17
CA GLY A 25 19.98 17.06 -1.36
C GLY A 25 18.51 17.18 -1.70
N ILE A 26 17.65 17.19 -0.68
CA ILE A 26 16.22 17.47 -0.79
C ILE A 26 15.99 18.89 -0.29
N ALA A 27 15.42 19.76 -1.13
CA ALA A 27 15.22 21.15 -0.83
C ALA A 27 13.75 21.56 -1.07
N PRO A 28 13.26 22.65 -0.46
CA PRO A 28 11.93 23.20 -0.76
C PRO A 28 11.81 23.59 -2.25
N PRO A 29 10.58 23.60 -2.83
CA PRO A 29 10.37 23.91 -4.25
C PRO A 29 10.78 25.34 -4.61
N THR A 30 10.91 26.23 -3.62
CA THR A 30 11.39 27.62 -3.81
C THR A 30 12.90 27.75 -3.72
N SER A 31 13.64 26.66 -3.56
CA SER A 31 15.10 26.69 -3.39
C SER A 31 15.80 27.16 -4.68
N THR A 32 16.84 27.94 -4.51
CA THR A 32 17.70 28.45 -5.61
C THR A 32 19.11 27.87 -5.56
N SER A 33 19.42 27.12 -4.51
CA SER A 33 20.74 26.54 -4.23
C SER A 33 20.66 25.25 -3.44
N SER A 34 21.59 24.33 -3.67
CA SER A 34 21.75 23.12 -2.86
C SER A 34 22.04 23.38 -1.38
N SER A 35 22.51 24.59 -1.03
CA SER A 35 22.71 24.98 0.37
C SER A 35 21.42 25.16 1.16
N GLU A 36 20.26 25.19 0.48
CA GLU A 36 18.93 25.29 1.06
C GLU A 36 18.31 23.90 1.31
N SER A 37 19.09 22.82 1.12
CA SER A 37 18.62 21.45 1.39
C SER A 37 18.23 21.29 2.86
N ILE A 38 17.03 20.76 3.08
CA ILE A 38 16.47 20.39 4.40
C ILE A 38 16.86 18.98 4.82
N TYR A 39 17.33 18.19 3.87
CA TYR A 39 17.85 16.84 4.07
C TYR A 39 18.98 16.59 3.06
N THR A 40 20.03 15.90 3.50
CA THR A 40 21.13 15.45 2.63
C THR A 40 21.57 14.06 3.00
N GLU A 41 21.87 13.25 1.99
CA GLU A 41 22.39 11.90 2.16
C GLU A 41 23.48 11.59 1.12
N ASP A 42 24.53 10.91 1.55
CA ASP A 42 25.65 10.53 0.69
C ASP A 42 25.45 9.12 0.15
N PHE A 43 25.63 8.96 -1.16
CA PHE A 43 25.51 7.69 -1.86
C PHE A 43 26.82 7.32 -2.58
N THR A 44 27.07 6.00 -2.62
CA THR A 44 28.04 5.39 -3.52
C THR A 44 27.35 4.24 -4.24
N LEU A 45 26.95 4.47 -5.49
CA LEU A 45 26.25 3.46 -6.29
C LEU A 45 27.25 2.53 -6.97
N THR A 46 26.86 1.25 -7.13
CA THR A 46 27.66 0.25 -7.81
C THR A 46 27.47 0.37 -9.33
N SER A 47 28.55 0.29 -10.09
CA SER A 47 28.49 0.37 -11.55
C SER A 47 27.72 -0.81 -12.13
N GLY A 48 26.76 -0.55 -13.01
CA GLY A 48 25.91 -1.54 -13.65
C GLY A 48 24.71 -1.99 -12.83
N GLU A 49 24.56 -1.46 -11.63
CA GLU A 49 23.37 -1.68 -10.80
C GLU A 49 22.29 -0.65 -11.08
N THR A 50 21.05 -1.06 -10.93
CA THR A 50 19.85 -0.18 -11.02
C THR A 50 19.22 -0.04 -9.64
N TYR A 51 18.70 1.16 -9.34
CA TYR A 51 18.20 1.49 -8.01
C TYR A 51 16.82 2.11 -8.07
N VAL A 52 15.97 1.77 -7.09
CA VAL A 52 14.78 2.54 -6.73
C VAL A 52 15.06 3.25 -5.41
N ILE A 53 14.82 4.57 -5.37
CA ILE A 53 14.98 5.39 -4.17
C ILE A 53 13.62 6.01 -3.83
N VAL A 54 13.14 5.77 -2.63
CA VAL A 54 11.84 6.28 -2.15
C VAL A 54 12.04 7.28 -1.03
N ALA A 55 11.55 8.50 -1.25
CA ALA A 55 11.45 9.52 -0.20
C ALA A 55 10.28 9.20 0.72
N SER A 56 10.52 9.08 2.02
CA SER A 56 9.55 8.66 3.02
C SER A 56 9.77 9.37 4.36
N GLY A 57 8.81 9.24 5.28
CA GLY A 57 8.87 9.86 6.59
C GLY A 57 8.37 11.31 6.62
N ILE A 58 8.62 11.97 7.74
CA ILE A 58 8.03 13.25 8.09
C ILE A 58 9.14 14.30 8.26
N VAL A 59 8.98 15.44 7.61
CA VAL A 59 9.87 16.61 7.74
C VAL A 59 9.42 17.53 8.88
N SER A 60 8.10 17.63 9.10
CA SER A 60 7.54 18.53 10.11
C SER A 60 7.83 18.03 11.53
N PRO A 61 8.21 18.92 12.48
CA PRO A 61 8.52 18.51 13.84
C PRO A 61 7.31 18.14 14.69
N THR A 62 6.10 18.51 14.27
CA THR A 62 4.85 18.29 15.01
C THR A 62 3.68 18.05 14.06
N GLY A 63 2.56 17.56 14.60
CA GLY A 63 1.31 17.35 13.86
C GLY A 63 1.19 15.97 13.22
N TYR A 64 2.09 15.05 13.54
CA TYR A 64 2.10 13.67 13.01
C TYR A 64 2.32 12.66 14.14
N ASN A 65 1.62 11.53 14.05
CA ASN A 65 1.74 10.43 15.01
C ASN A 65 1.49 9.08 14.34
N PRO A 66 2.53 8.20 14.21
CA PRO A 66 3.92 8.42 14.59
C PRO A 66 4.63 9.48 13.73
N ASN A 67 5.77 9.96 14.18
CA ASN A 67 6.58 10.96 13.47
C ASN A 67 7.99 10.42 13.20
N PRO A 68 8.17 9.39 12.33
CA PRO A 68 9.50 8.97 11.89
C PRO A 68 10.10 10.05 11.00
N GLY A 69 11.36 10.38 11.25
CA GLY A 69 12.08 11.40 10.47
C GLY A 69 12.12 11.04 8.98
N PHE A 70 12.23 12.08 8.15
CA PHE A 70 12.41 11.93 6.70
C PHE A 70 13.65 11.09 6.38
N SER A 71 13.55 10.21 5.41
CA SER A 71 14.64 9.36 4.93
C SER A 71 14.46 8.99 3.46
N LEU A 72 15.53 8.50 2.85
CA LEU A 72 15.52 7.91 1.52
C LEU A 72 15.71 6.40 1.64
N GLY A 73 14.65 5.63 1.40
CA GLY A 73 14.75 4.18 1.28
C GLY A 73 15.39 3.80 -0.06
N VAL A 74 16.37 2.89 -0.05
CA VAL A 74 17.10 2.48 -1.26
C VAL A 74 16.97 1.00 -1.51
N PHE A 75 16.57 0.63 -2.71
CA PHE A 75 16.55 -0.75 -3.19
C PHE A 75 17.52 -0.91 -4.35
N ALA A 76 18.51 -1.79 -4.23
CA ALA A 76 19.45 -2.18 -5.28
C ALA A 76 18.93 -3.41 -6.04
N GLY A 77 19.31 -3.55 -7.31
CA GLY A 77 18.79 -4.60 -8.19
C GLY A 77 17.39 -4.29 -8.72
N ALA A 78 17.06 -3.01 -8.85
CA ALA A 78 15.82 -2.57 -9.45
C ALA A 78 15.73 -2.95 -10.93
N ARG A 79 14.51 -3.05 -11.45
CA ARG A 79 14.22 -3.50 -12.82
C ARG A 79 13.42 -2.43 -13.55
N GLU A 80 13.81 -2.18 -14.81
CA GLU A 80 13.06 -1.29 -15.72
C GLU A 80 11.99 -2.05 -16.51
N THR A 81 12.18 -3.35 -16.68
CA THR A 81 11.26 -4.28 -17.34
C THR A 81 11.23 -5.59 -16.55
N ALA A 82 10.20 -6.40 -16.74
CA ALA A 82 10.15 -7.73 -16.14
C ALA A 82 11.28 -8.62 -16.64
N ASP A 83 11.81 -9.45 -15.75
CA ASP A 83 12.95 -10.35 -16.03
C ASP A 83 12.57 -11.50 -16.97
N MET A 84 11.30 -11.91 -16.97
CA MET A 84 10.78 -12.98 -17.81
C MET A 84 9.68 -12.49 -18.74
N MET A 85 9.64 -13.04 -19.97
CA MET A 85 8.52 -12.79 -20.88
C MET A 85 7.21 -13.35 -20.32
N GLY A 86 6.13 -12.58 -20.45
CA GLY A 86 4.80 -12.97 -20.00
C GLY A 86 4.58 -12.82 -18.51
N THR A 87 5.47 -12.08 -17.81
CA THR A 87 5.31 -11.70 -16.41
C THR A 87 5.32 -10.20 -16.23
N ASN A 88 4.82 -9.76 -15.06
CA ASN A 88 5.09 -8.46 -14.48
C ASN A 88 5.93 -8.68 -13.22
N ASP A 89 6.90 -7.81 -12.98
CA ASP A 89 7.72 -7.85 -11.78
C ASP A 89 7.33 -6.70 -10.85
N VAL A 90 6.84 -7.03 -9.66
CA VAL A 90 6.32 -6.07 -8.69
C VAL A 90 7.23 -5.98 -7.49
N LEU A 91 7.90 -4.84 -7.31
CA LEU A 91 8.59 -4.46 -6.09
C LEU A 91 7.58 -3.82 -5.15
N VAL A 92 7.60 -4.14 -3.86
CA VAL A 92 6.68 -3.54 -2.89
C VAL A 92 7.46 -2.73 -1.86
N TYR A 93 6.94 -1.55 -1.53
CA TYR A 93 7.46 -0.68 -0.48
C TYR A 93 6.38 -0.25 0.50
N HIS A 94 6.62 -0.44 1.79
CA HIS A 94 5.70 0.02 2.83
C HIS A 94 6.05 1.45 3.29
N GLY A 95 5.39 2.46 2.71
CA GLY A 95 5.65 3.87 2.97
C GLY A 95 4.63 4.57 3.89
N CYS A 96 3.67 3.85 4.49
CA CYS A 96 2.67 4.41 5.39
C CYS A 96 3.19 4.41 6.83
N THR A 97 3.42 5.58 7.40
CA THR A 97 4.10 5.73 8.70
C THR A 97 3.25 5.29 9.89
N ASP A 98 1.92 5.37 9.80
CA ASP A 98 0.96 5.04 10.85
C ASP A 98 0.28 3.68 10.65
N ALA A 99 0.69 2.92 9.62
CA ALA A 99 0.22 1.55 9.44
C ALA A 99 1.14 0.56 10.17
N PRO A 100 0.57 -0.47 10.83
CA PRO A 100 1.35 -1.59 11.37
C PRO A 100 1.95 -2.42 10.22
N ALA A 101 2.75 -3.43 10.58
CA ALA A 101 3.16 -4.45 9.62
C ALA A 101 1.94 -5.16 9.01
N VAL A 102 2.01 -5.42 7.71
CA VAL A 102 0.90 -6.01 6.95
C VAL A 102 1.41 -7.11 6.03
N ASP A 103 0.50 -8.05 5.72
CA ASP A 103 0.64 -9.01 4.64
C ASP A 103 -0.16 -8.56 3.42
N VAL A 104 0.28 -8.96 2.23
CA VAL A 104 -0.53 -8.88 1.02
C VAL A 104 -0.77 -10.28 0.48
N TYR A 105 -2.02 -10.68 0.46
CA TYR A 105 -2.47 -11.99 -0.02
C TYR A 105 -3.21 -11.85 -1.34
N GLU A 106 -2.91 -12.72 -2.29
CA GLU A 106 -3.61 -12.81 -3.58
C GLU A 106 -4.52 -14.04 -3.58
N PRO A 107 -5.87 -13.85 -3.52
CA PRO A 107 -6.81 -14.96 -3.36
C PRO A 107 -6.93 -15.88 -4.58
N GLY A 108 -6.69 -15.38 -5.80
CA GLY A 108 -6.74 -16.20 -7.02
C GLY A 108 -5.57 -17.17 -7.13
N LEU A 109 -4.40 -16.77 -6.68
CA LEU A 109 -3.20 -17.61 -6.60
C LEU A 109 -3.11 -18.37 -5.27
N GLN A 110 -3.94 -18.00 -4.29
CA GLN A 110 -3.89 -18.51 -2.90
C GLN A 110 -2.49 -18.37 -2.27
N ALA A 111 -1.86 -17.23 -2.48
CA ALA A 111 -0.49 -16.98 -2.06
C ALA A 111 -0.33 -15.65 -1.33
N THR A 112 0.50 -15.65 -0.29
CA THR A 112 1.00 -14.42 0.34
C THR A 112 2.13 -13.89 -0.54
N ALA A 113 1.89 -12.73 -1.16
CA ALA A 113 2.85 -12.06 -2.03
C ALA A 113 3.82 -11.17 -1.24
N VAL A 114 3.38 -10.67 -0.09
CA VAL A 114 4.16 -9.85 0.85
C VAL A 114 3.88 -10.36 2.25
N ASP A 115 4.91 -10.56 3.05
CA ASP A 115 4.84 -11.15 4.39
C ASP A 115 5.51 -10.22 5.40
N ASP A 116 4.77 -9.85 6.46
CA ASP A 116 5.23 -9.00 7.57
C ASP A 116 5.92 -7.68 7.15
N ALA A 117 5.48 -7.04 6.07
CA ALA A 117 6.07 -5.77 5.65
C ALA A 117 5.78 -4.66 6.65
N ALA A 118 6.82 -4.13 7.29
CA ALA A 118 6.76 -3.00 8.19
C ALA A 118 7.12 -1.68 7.47
N TYR A 119 6.78 -0.54 8.10
CA TYR A 119 7.14 0.77 7.55
C TYR A 119 8.64 0.86 7.22
N GLY A 120 8.95 1.29 5.99
CA GLY A 120 10.31 1.43 5.47
C GLY A 120 10.84 0.19 4.75
N ASP A 121 10.14 -0.95 4.82
CA ASP A 121 10.60 -2.18 4.18
C ASP A 121 10.33 -2.19 2.68
N PHE A 122 11.34 -2.64 1.93
CA PHE A 122 11.17 -3.18 0.60
C PHE A 122 10.99 -4.69 0.68
N GLN A 123 9.92 -5.18 0.10
CA GLN A 123 9.79 -6.60 -0.22
C GLN A 123 10.27 -6.80 -1.66
N GLY A 124 11.18 -7.74 -1.89
CA GLY A 124 11.79 -8.00 -3.19
C GLY A 124 10.76 -8.26 -4.30
N TYR A 125 11.23 -8.33 -5.54
CA TYR A 125 10.32 -8.54 -6.67
C TYR A 125 9.50 -9.82 -6.56
N VAL A 126 8.19 -9.68 -6.72
CA VAL A 126 7.26 -10.77 -6.97
C VAL A 126 6.98 -10.81 -8.48
N SER A 127 7.38 -11.89 -9.14
CA SER A 127 7.10 -12.09 -10.56
C SER A 127 5.73 -12.75 -10.72
N LEU A 128 4.81 -12.05 -11.35
CA LEU A 128 3.42 -12.47 -11.54
C LEU A 128 3.16 -12.71 -13.03
N PRO A 129 2.46 -13.78 -13.45
CA PRO A 129 1.95 -13.91 -14.80
C PRO A 129 1.15 -12.67 -15.23
N VAL A 130 1.11 -12.34 -16.52
CA VAL A 130 0.32 -11.21 -17.00
C VAL A 130 -1.16 -11.49 -16.78
N ALA A 131 -1.77 -10.77 -15.84
CA ALA A 131 -3.19 -10.86 -15.48
C ALA A 131 -3.62 -9.62 -14.66
N ASP A 132 -4.91 -9.50 -14.39
CA ASP A 132 -5.44 -8.61 -13.37
C ASP A 132 -5.55 -9.38 -12.04
N TYR A 133 -5.20 -8.72 -10.94
CA TYR A 133 -5.12 -9.34 -9.61
C TYR A 133 -6.03 -8.64 -8.60
N THR A 134 -6.41 -9.40 -7.57
CA THR A 134 -7.05 -8.88 -6.36
C THR A 134 -6.05 -9.00 -5.21
N LEU A 135 -5.74 -7.89 -4.56
CA LEU A 135 -4.79 -7.81 -3.47
C LEU A 135 -5.53 -7.56 -2.15
N GLN A 136 -5.45 -8.50 -1.22
CA GLN A 136 -5.96 -8.33 0.13
C GLN A 136 -4.84 -7.89 1.05
N VAL A 137 -4.89 -6.65 1.52
CA VAL A 137 -4.05 -6.20 2.63
C VAL A 137 -4.63 -6.79 3.91
N ARG A 138 -3.82 -7.55 4.64
CA ARG A 138 -4.19 -8.26 5.86
C ARG A 138 -3.33 -7.82 7.03
N THR A 139 -3.82 -8.08 8.24
CA THR A 139 -2.98 -8.01 9.45
C THR A 139 -1.84 -9.02 9.34
N ALA A 140 -0.69 -8.75 9.96
CA ALA A 140 0.50 -9.60 9.94
C ALA A 140 0.25 -11.05 10.45
N ASP A 141 -0.73 -11.25 11.31
CA ASP A 141 -1.20 -12.56 11.73
C ASP A 141 -2.21 -13.20 10.77
N GLN A 142 -2.51 -12.55 9.67
CA GLN A 142 -3.48 -12.93 8.62
C GLN A 142 -4.92 -13.13 9.11
N SER A 143 -5.22 -12.71 10.34
CA SER A 143 -6.54 -12.95 10.97
C SER A 143 -7.65 -12.06 10.41
N ALA A 144 -7.30 -10.90 9.84
CA ALA A 144 -8.27 -9.95 9.31
C ALA A 144 -7.84 -9.34 7.97
N ILE A 145 -8.81 -9.10 7.09
CA ILE A 145 -8.63 -8.31 5.87
C ILE A 145 -8.86 -6.84 6.23
N VAL A 146 -7.83 -6.04 6.06
CA VAL A 146 -7.87 -4.58 6.31
C VAL A 146 -8.50 -3.85 5.12
N ALA A 147 -8.08 -4.22 3.90
CA ALA A 147 -8.60 -3.63 2.66
C ALA A 147 -8.36 -4.57 1.47
N THR A 148 -9.15 -4.42 0.42
CA THR A 148 -9.00 -5.16 -0.82
C THR A 148 -8.84 -4.21 -1.99
N TYR A 149 -7.79 -4.40 -2.77
CA TYR A 149 -7.46 -3.57 -3.94
C TYR A 149 -7.45 -4.39 -5.22
N GLY A 150 -7.79 -3.75 -6.34
CA GLY A 150 -7.55 -4.28 -7.67
C GLY A 150 -6.17 -3.88 -8.16
N ALA A 151 -5.45 -4.81 -8.79
CA ALA A 151 -4.23 -4.53 -9.53
C ALA A 151 -4.45 -4.92 -11.00
N PRO A 152 -5.04 -4.02 -11.82
CA PRO A 152 -5.48 -4.33 -13.19
C PRO A 152 -4.28 -4.24 -14.17
N LEU A 153 -3.22 -5.01 -13.94
CA LEU A 153 -1.95 -4.91 -14.67
C LEU A 153 -2.14 -5.20 -16.16
N GLN A 154 -2.89 -6.26 -16.50
CA GLN A 154 -3.20 -6.58 -17.88
C GLN A 154 -4.14 -5.57 -18.53
N SER A 155 -5.20 -5.17 -17.82
CA SER A 155 -6.18 -4.19 -18.32
C SER A 155 -5.57 -2.79 -18.55
N LEU A 156 -4.50 -2.45 -17.83
CA LEU A 156 -3.71 -1.22 -18.03
C LEU A 156 -2.64 -1.36 -19.12
N GLY A 157 -2.49 -2.54 -19.75
CA GLY A 157 -1.48 -2.78 -20.76
C GLY A 157 -0.05 -2.77 -20.24
N LEU A 158 0.16 -3.21 -19.01
CA LEU A 158 1.46 -3.23 -18.32
C LEU A 158 2.22 -4.55 -18.56
N ASP A 159 1.90 -5.29 -19.62
CA ASP A 159 2.55 -6.56 -19.95
C ASP A 159 4.06 -6.41 -20.06
N GLY A 160 4.82 -7.20 -19.30
CA GLY A 160 6.27 -7.14 -19.26
C GLY A 160 6.85 -5.98 -18.47
N ALA A 161 6.04 -5.23 -17.73
CA ALA A 161 6.52 -4.13 -16.91
C ALA A 161 7.15 -4.61 -15.59
N ALA A 162 8.20 -3.90 -15.17
CA ALA A 162 8.60 -3.85 -13.77
C ALA A 162 8.04 -2.57 -13.16
N LEU A 163 7.45 -2.68 -11.96
CA LEU A 163 6.83 -1.56 -11.27
C LEU A 163 7.05 -1.65 -9.76
N THR A 164 6.94 -0.52 -9.08
CA THR A 164 6.98 -0.47 -7.61
C THR A 164 5.60 -0.11 -7.08
N VAL A 165 5.01 -0.99 -6.26
CA VAL A 165 3.77 -0.71 -5.54
C VAL A 165 4.11 -0.18 -4.15
N LEU A 166 3.54 0.97 -3.81
CA LEU A 166 3.77 1.65 -2.54
C LEU A 166 2.49 1.71 -1.72
N ALA A 167 2.57 1.32 -0.45
CA ALA A 167 1.61 1.75 0.55
C ALA A 167 1.90 3.21 0.87
N SER A 168 0.99 4.13 0.58
CA SER A 168 1.22 5.58 0.63
C SER A 168 0.05 6.32 1.24
N GLY A 169 0.34 7.38 2.01
CA GLY A 169 -0.62 8.16 2.76
C GLY A 169 -0.73 7.73 4.21
N PHE A 170 -1.79 8.13 4.90
CA PHE A 170 -2.03 7.87 6.33
C PHE A 170 -3.31 7.09 6.53
N LEU A 171 -3.32 6.13 7.47
CA LEU A 171 -4.52 5.44 7.91
C LEU A 171 -5.43 6.40 8.70
N ASP A 172 -4.83 7.21 9.59
CA ASP A 172 -5.52 8.23 10.38
C ASP A 172 -5.02 9.62 9.97
N GLY A 173 -5.70 10.22 9.00
CA GLY A 173 -5.38 11.56 8.54
C GLY A 173 -5.58 12.63 9.61
N GLU A 174 -6.51 12.45 10.57
CA GLU A 174 -6.78 13.45 11.62
C GLU A 174 -5.59 13.58 12.59
N GLN A 175 -4.93 12.48 12.92
CA GLN A 175 -3.71 12.48 13.72
C GLN A 175 -2.45 12.85 12.93
N ASN A 176 -2.58 13.01 11.60
CA ASN A 176 -1.48 13.27 10.68
C ASN A 176 -1.74 14.52 9.83
N SER A 177 -2.06 15.64 10.48
CA SER A 177 -2.22 16.98 9.88
C SER A 177 -3.26 17.04 8.74
N SER A 178 -4.29 16.21 8.78
CA SER A 178 -5.26 16.00 7.69
C SER A 178 -4.57 15.64 6.37
N GLY A 179 -3.50 14.87 6.45
CA GLY A 179 -2.70 14.44 5.31
C GLY A 179 -3.46 13.48 4.39
N PRO A 180 -2.86 13.13 3.24
CA PRO A 180 -3.48 12.28 2.24
C PRO A 180 -3.86 10.92 2.78
N ALA A 181 -5.05 10.42 2.44
CA ALA A 181 -5.51 9.10 2.87
C ALA A 181 -4.64 7.99 2.31
N PHE A 182 -4.58 6.89 3.07
CA PHE A 182 -3.91 5.66 2.69
C PHE A 182 -4.46 5.08 1.38
N GLY A 183 -3.57 4.50 0.59
CA GLY A 183 -3.89 3.75 -0.61
C GLY A 183 -2.67 3.01 -1.13
N LEU A 184 -2.90 2.09 -2.07
CA LEU A 184 -1.84 1.44 -2.83
C LEU A 184 -1.64 2.18 -4.15
N TRP A 185 -0.38 2.47 -4.48
CA TRP A 185 -0.01 3.28 -5.64
C TRP A 185 1.12 2.62 -6.40
N ALA A 186 1.03 2.56 -7.72
CA ALA A 186 2.05 1.97 -8.59
C ALA A 186 2.90 3.06 -9.25
N ALA A 187 4.22 2.97 -9.08
CA ALA A 187 5.22 3.73 -9.83
C ALA A 187 5.68 2.90 -11.03
N LEU A 188 5.63 3.49 -12.22
CA LEU A 188 6.09 2.87 -13.46
C LEU A 188 7.53 3.28 -13.78
N ALA A 189 8.27 2.43 -14.49
CA ALA A 189 9.65 2.71 -14.90
C ALA A 189 9.77 3.98 -15.77
N SER A 190 8.70 4.34 -16.50
CA SER A 190 8.63 5.58 -17.29
C SER A 190 8.52 6.85 -16.45
N GLY A 191 8.32 6.74 -15.12
CA GLY A 191 8.05 7.87 -14.25
C GLY A 191 6.67 8.50 -14.47
N GLY A 192 6.47 9.68 -13.87
CA GLY A 192 5.22 10.43 -13.90
C GLY A 192 4.40 10.28 -12.61
N PRO A 193 3.13 10.70 -12.61
CA PRO A 193 2.22 10.48 -11.49
C PRO A 193 2.07 8.99 -11.20
N LEU A 194 2.04 8.62 -9.91
CA LEU A 194 1.75 7.24 -9.52
C LEU A 194 0.31 6.88 -9.92
N VAL A 195 0.11 5.63 -10.30
CA VAL A 195 -1.21 5.08 -10.64
C VAL A 195 -1.86 4.53 -9.37
N GLU A 196 -3.01 5.07 -8.99
CA GLU A 196 -3.77 4.55 -7.86
C GLU A 196 -4.37 3.18 -8.18
N LEU A 197 -4.16 2.21 -7.29
CA LEU A 197 -4.85 0.93 -7.36
C LEU A 197 -6.26 1.07 -6.77
N PRO A 198 -7.31 0.67 -7.50
CA PRO A 198 -8.68 0.87 -7.06
C PRO A 198 -9.01 0.07 -5.79
N LEU A 199 -9.57 0.72 -4.78
CA LEU A 199 -10.15 0.05 -3.62
C LEU A 199 -11.42 -0.69 -4.03
N LEU A 200 -11.46 -2.00 -3.80
CA LEU A 200 -12.60 -2.86 -4.15
C LEU A 200 -13.57 -3.07 -2.98
N GLY A 201 -13.23 -2.59 -1.79
CA GLY A 201 -13.93 -2.93 -0.55
C GLY A 201 -13.57 -4.34 -0.05
N ASN A 202 -14.07 -4.66 1.13
CA ASN A 202 -13.86 -5.99 1.70
C ASN A 202 -14.88 -6.97 1.11
N PRO A 203 -14.51 -8.24 0.88
CA PRO A 203 -15.46 -9.24 0.47
C PRO A 203 -16.55 -9.41 1.55
N THR A 204 -17.80 -9.41 1.12
CA THR A 204 -18.94 -9.61 2.00
C THR A 204 -19.66 -10.92 1.65
N ALA A 205 -20.26 -11.55 2.65
CA ALA A 205 -21.20 -12.66 2.44
C ALA A 205 -22.61 -12.17 2.68
N ARG A 206 -23.58 -12.69 1.90
CA ARG A 206 -24.98 -12.40 2.16
C ARG A 206 -25.56 -13.43 3.11
N VAL A 207 -26.08 -12.96 4.24
CA VAL A 207 -26.66 -13.80 5.28
C VAL A 207 -28.14 -13.43 5.51
N GLN A 208 -28.93 -14.43 5.84
CA GLN A 208 -30.27 -14.26 6.38
C GLN A 208 -30.30 -14.89 7.77
N VAL A 209 -30.74 -14.12 8.76
CA VAL A 209 -30.94 -14.62 10.13
C VAL A 209 -32.39 -15.01 10.31
N ILE A 210 -32.64 -16.20 10.86
CA ILE A 210 -33.99 -16.72 11.13
C ILE A 210 -34.05 -17.08 12.62
N HIS A 211 -34.98 -16.46 13.35
CA HIS A 211 -35.20 -16.80 14.74
C HIS A 211 -36.29 -17.89 14.87
N ASN A 212 -35.86 -19.13 15.13
CA ASN A 212 -36.76 -20.28 15.29
C ASN A 212 -36.59 -21.00 16.64
N CYS A 213 -36.14 -20.30 17.67
CA CYS A 213 -36.07 -20.86 19.02
C CYS A 213 -37.43 -20.67 19.73
N ALA A 214 -38.11 -21.78 20.05
CA ALA A 214 -39.43 -21.75 20.67
C ALA A 214 -39.39 -21.63 22.23
N ASP A 215 -38.21 -21.46 22.81
CA ASP A 215 -38.05 -21.24 24.24
C ASP A 215 -38.57 -19.85 24.62
N LEU A 216 -39.42 -19.79 25.64
CA LEU A 216 -39.96 -18.50 26.11
C LEU A 216 -38.88 -17.55 26.66
N ALA A 217 -37.77 -18.09 27.14
CA ALA A 217 -36.62 -17.28 27.56
C ALA A 217 -35.89 -16.61 26.40
N ALA A 218 -36.13 -17.07 25.17
CA ALA A 218 -35.59 -16.50 23.93
C ALA A 218 -36.70 -16.02 23.01
N SER A 219 -37.80 -15.51 23.55
CA SER A 219 -38.93 -14.97 22.75
C SER A 219 -38.56 -13.76 21.89
N ALA A 220 -37.58 -12.99 22.33
CA ALA A 220 -36.84 -11.98 21.56
C ALA A 220 -35.37 -12.05 21.95
N VAL A 221 -34.48 -11.81 21.00
CA VAL A 221 -33.03 -11.85 21.22
C VAL A 221 -32.35 -10.72 20.42
N ASP A 222 -31.20 -10.27 20.91
CA ASP A 222 -30.31 -9.40 20.15
C ASP A 222 -29.28 -10.25 19.40
N VAL A 223 -28.98 -9.87 18.19
CA VAL A 223 -27.94 -10.52 17.36
C VAL A 223 -26.79 -9.57 17.19
N TYR A 224 -25.61 -10.01 17.58
CA TYR A 224 -24.36 -9.26 17.43
C TYR A 224 -23.49 -9.88 16.36
N LEU A 225 -22.78 -9.05 15.61
CA LEU A 225 -21.75 -9.46 14.66
C LEU A 225 -20.44 -8.76 15.04
N ASN A 226 -19.42 -9.52 15.38
CA ASN A 226 -18.10 -9.01 15.82
C ASN A 226 -18.16 -8.01 17.01
N GLY A 227 -19.21 -8.08 17.81
CA GLY A 227 -19.42 -7.19 18.96
C GLY A 227 -20.35 -6.01 18.68
N ASP A 228 -20.70 -5.73 17.45
CA ASP A 228 -21.64 -4.71 17.06
C ASP A 228 -23.07 -5.27 17.01
N LEU A 229 -24.05 -4.49 17.49
CA LEU A 229 -25.46 -4.88 17.45
C LEU A 229 -25.95 -4.86 15.99
N LEU A 230 -26.30 -6.03 15.49
CA LEU A 230 -26.80 -6.22 14.12
C LEU A 230 -28.33 -6.16 14.04
N ILE A 231 -29.02 -6.79 15.01
CA ILE A 231 -30.49 -6.83 15.11
C ILE A 231 -30.88 -6.69 16.56
N ASP A 232 -31.77 -5.74 16.84
CA ASP A 232 -32.33 -5.48 18.16
C ASP A 232 -33.71 -6.14 18.28
N ASP A 233 -34.03 -6.71 19.44
CA ASP A 233 -35.32 -7.29 19.77
C ASP A 233 -35.87 -8.26 18.71
N PHE A 234 -35.03 -9.15 18.16
CA PHE A 234 -35.38 -10.07 17.11
C PHE A 234 -36.35 -11.15 17.62
N VAL A 235 -37.61 -11.06 17.23
CA VAL A 235 -38.69 -11.90 17.80
C VAL A 235 -38.75 -13.30 17.19
N PHE A 236 -39.27 -14.27 17.97
CA PHE A 236 -39.52 -15.63 17.52
C PHE A 236 -40.38 -15.69 16.26
N ARG A 237 -40.01 -16.57 15.31
CA ARG A 237 -40.64 -16.76 13.99
C ARG A 237 -40.50 -15.56 13.06
N SER A 238 -39.47 -14.79 13.21
CA SER A 238 -39.08 -13.74 12.25
C SER A 238 -37.84 -14.13 11.45
N ALA A 239 -37.67 -13.48 10.32
CA ALA A 239 -36.49 -13.58 9.49
C ALA A 239 -36.10 -12.20 8.96
N THR A 240 -34.81 -11.96 8.81
CA THR A 240 -34.31 -10.75 8.15
C THR A 240 -34.44 -10.90 6.62
N PRO A 241 -34.42 -9.80 5.85
CA PRO A 241 -33.95 -9.88 4.47
C PRO A 241 -32.50 -10.39 4.44
N PHE A 242 -31.98 -10.71 3.26
CA PHE A 242 -30.54 -10.94 3.12
C PHE A 242 -29.77 -9.64 3.37
N ILE A 243 -28.80 -9.68 4.26
CA ILE A 243 -27.91 -8.58 4.62
C ILE A 243 -26.48 -8.94 4.27
N ASP A 244 -25.68 -7.93 3.90
CA ASP A 244 -24.25 -8.13 3.65
C ASP A 244 -23.52 -8.15 4.99
N ALA A 245 -22.77 -9.22 5.22
CA ALA A 245 -21.91 -9.42 6.42
C ALA A 245 -20.45 -9.40 5.98
N PRO A 246 -19.57 -8.66 6.67
CA PRO A 246 -18.14 -8.59 6.38
C PRO A 246 -17.44 -9.91 6.69
#